data_440ac9bbf85051d1cde765007c98c939
#
_entry.id   440ac9bbf85051d1cde765007c98c939
#
_cell.length_a   1.000
_cell.length_b   1.000
_cell.length_c   1.000
_cell.angle_alpha   90.00
_cell.angle_beta   90.00
_cell.angle_gamma   90.00
#
_symmetry.space_group_name_H-M   'P 1'
#
loop_
_entity.id
_entity.type
_entity.pdbx_description
1 polymer ?
#
loop_
_entity_poly.entity_id
_entity_poly.type
_entity_poly.pdbx_seq_one_letter_code
_entity_poly.pdbx_strand_id
1 'polypeptide(L)'
;LGMIEYWLHELEPGAQTFALPEVPQAGEGIGFTEAPRGALCHYMRVKNGVIDDYAVVAASMWNCSPRDDAGKRGAVEEALIGVPVPEVDSPVNVGRVIRAYDP
;
A
#
# COMPACT_ATOMS: atom_id res chain seq x y z
N LEU A 1 -18.05 -17.60 9.14
CA LEU A 1 -17.53 -18.68 10.01
C LEU A 1 -17.08 -19.88 9.16
N GLY A 2 -17.85 -20.36 8.15
CA GLY A 2 -17.52 -21.55 7.37
C GLY A 2 -16.16 -21.51 6.65
N MET A 3 -15.70 -20.36 6.14
CA MET A 3 -14.37 -20.24 5.52
C MET A 3 -13.22 -20.37 6.52
N ILE A 4 -13.38 -19.83 7.71
CA ILE A 4 -12.35 -19.95 8.76
C ILE A 4 -12.25 -21.41 9.22
N GLU A 5 -13.39 -22.07 9.39
CA GLU A 5 -13.47 -23.49 9.74
C GLU A 5 -12.83 -24.38 8.66
N TYR A 6 -13.11 -24.10 7.38
CA TYR A 6 -12.46 -24.75 6.25
C TYR A 6 -10.94 -24.58 6.28
N TRP A 7 -10.42 -23.36 6.46
CA TRP A 7 -8.97 -23.12 6.53
C TRP A 7 -8.30 -23.79 7.72
N LEU A 8 -8.99 -23.87 8.87
CA LEU A 8 -8.48 -24.59 10.03
C LEU A 8 -8.30 -26.10 9.76
N HIS A 9 -9.19 -26.70 8.96
CA HIS A 9 -9.08 -28.10 8.56
C HIS A 9 -7.97 -28.36 7.53
N GLU A 10 -7.57 -27.35 6.76
CA GLU A 10 -6.45 -27.44 5.81
C GLU A 10 -5.07 -27.30 6.47
N LEU A 11 -5.02 -26.94 7.77
CA LEU A 11 -3.75 -26.81 8.49
C LEU A 11 -3.18 -28.19 8.81
N GLU A 12 -1.97 -28.45 8.39
CA GLU A 12 -1.21 -29.65 8.74
C GLU A 12 -0.44 -29.43 10.06
N PRO A 13 -0.72 -30.19 11.14
CA PRO A 13 0.03 -30.08 12.37
C PRO A 13 1.53 -30.36 12.14
N GLY A 14 2.38 -29.42 12.54
CA GLY A 14 3.83 -29.52 12.35
C GLY A 14 4.34 -29.10 10.98
N ALA A 15 3.48 -28.67 10.07
CA ALA A 15 3.90 -28.07 8.80
C ALA A 15 4.76 -26.82 9.05
N GLN A 16 5.74 -26.60 8.17
CA GLN A 16 6.59 -25.42 8.25
C GLN A 16 5.76 -24.16 7.92
N THR A 17 5.63 -23.26 8.88
CA THR A 17 4.85 -22.02 8.76
C THR A 17 5.67 -20.85 8.24
N PHE A 18 6.96 -21.06 8.01
CA PHE A 18 7.89 -20.00 7.69
C PHE A 18 9.10 -20.59 6.95
N ALA A 19 9.57 -19.88 5.92
CA ALA A 19 10.77 -20.22 5.19
C ALA A 19 11.76 -19.04 5.23
N LEU A 20 13.01 -19.33 5.58
CA LEU A 20 14.11 -18.36 5.46
C LEU A 20 14.64 -18.44 4.02
N PRO A 21 14.47 -17.41 3.21
CA PRO A 21 15.16 -17.35 1.92
C PRO A 21 16.66 -17.16 2.11
N GLU A 22 17.47 -17.76 1.27
CA GLU A 22 18.88 -17.41 1.18
C GLU A 22 19.03 -15.99 0.64
N VAL A 23 19.84 -15.17 1.32
CA VAL A 23 20.14 -13.81 0.84
C VAL A 23 21.07 -13.91 -0.36
N PRO A 24 20.69 -13.49 -1.56
CA PRO A 24 21.54 -13.57 -2.74
C PRO A 24 22.72 -12.62 -2.59
N GLN A 25 23.88 -13.00 -3.14
CA GLN A 25 25.07 -12.13 -3.19
C GLN A 25 24.87 -10.97 -4.17
N ALA A 26 24.10 -11.17 -5.22
CA ALA A 26 23.72 -10.14 -6.19
C ALA A 26 22.41 -10.51 -6.87
N GLY A 27 21.62 -9.51 -7.20
CA GLY A 27 20.35 -9.67 -7.90
C GLY A 27 19.49 -8.44 -7.79
N GLU A 28 18.45 -8.39 -8.59
CA GLU A 28 17.38 -7.39 -8.47
C GLU A 28 16.04 -8.05 -8.69
N GLY A 29 15.01 -7.47 -8.10
CA GLY A 29 13.65 -7.97 -8.21
C GLY A 29 12.60 -6.94 -7.87
N ILE A 30 11.41 -7.20 -8.37
CA ILE A 30 10.20 -6.43 -8.05
C ILE A 30 9.18 -7.40 -7.49
N GLY A 31 8.58 -7.03 -6.35
CA GLY A 31 7.47 -7.74 -5.74
C GLY A 31 6.22 -6.88 -5.72
N PHE A 32 5.07 -7.49 -6.00
CA PHE A 32 3.77 -6.85 -5.93
C PHE A 32 2.87 -7.60 -4.96
N THR A 33 2.05 -6.86 -4.24
CA THR A 33 0.96 -7.43 -3.43
C THR A 33 -0.20 -6.45 -3.37
N GLU A 34 -1.39 -6.98 -3.09
CA GLU A 34 -2.57 -6.17 -2.82
C GLU A 34 -2.64 -5.84 -1.33
N ALA A 35 -2.94 -4.59 -1.03
CA ALA A 35 -3.22 -4.09 0.31
C ALA A 35 -4.65 -3.53 0.35
N PRO A 36 -5.26 -3.30 1.53
CA PRO A 36 -6.61 -2.72 1.62
C PRO A 36 -6.79 -1.39 0.86
N ARG A 37 -5.71 -0.64 0.68
CA ARG A 37 -5.69 0.66 -0.01
C ARG A 37 -5.33 0.58 -1.48
N GLY A 38 -5.02 -0.62 -2.00
CA GLY A 38 -4.62 -0.88 -3.38
C GLY A 38 -3.26 -1.56 -3.51
N ALA A 39 -2.68 -1.51 -4.70
CA ALA A 39 -1.42 -2.19 -5.02
C ALA A 39 -0.21 -1.60 -4.29
N LEU A 40 0.62 -2.48 -3.79
CA LEU A 40 1.92 -2.20 -3.18
C LEU A 40 3.00 -2.84 -4.05
N CYS A 41 4.04 -2.08 -4.36
CA CYS A 41 5.21 -2.53 -5.11
C CYS A 41 6.48 -2.28 -4.29
N HIS A 42 7.36 -3.29 -4.25
CA HIS A 42 8.71 -3.16 -3.73
C HIS A 42 9.70 -3.51 -4.83
N TYR A 43 10.67 -2.66 -5.05
CA TYR A 43 11.85 -2.92 -5.84
C TYR A 43 13.07 -3.02 -4.95
N MET A 44 13.95 -3.98 -5.22
CA MET A 44 15.19 -4.13 -4.47
C MET A 44 16.31 -4.61 -5.38
N ARG A 45 17.50 -4.06 -5.20
CA ARG A 45 18.74 -4.53 -5.78
C ARG A 45 19.75 -4.86 -4.66
N VAL A 46 20.36 -6.04 -4.77
CA VAL A 46 21.36 -6.54 -3.84
C VAL A 46 22.71 -6.63 -4.54
N LYS A 47 23.77 -6.17 -3.89
CA LYS A 47 25.16 -6.32 -4.30
C LYS A 47 26.01 -6.70 -3.08
N ASN A 48 26.87 -7.71 -3.25
CA ASN A 48 27.74 -8.21 -2.18
C ASN A 48 26.98 -8.57 -0.89
N GLY A 49 25.79 -9.16 -1.02
CA GLY A 49 24.96 -9.57 0.11
C GLY A 49 24.29 -8.42 0.88
N VAL A 50 24.37 -7.18 0.39
CA VAL A 50 23.71 -6.01 0.99
C VAL A 50 22.79 -5.33 0.02
N ILE A 51 21.77 -4.64 0.54
CA ILE A 51 20.84 -3.84 -0.27
C ILE A 51 21.60 -2.62 -0.81
N ASP A 52 21.73 -2.54 -2.14
CA ASP A 52 22.36 -1.45 -2.87
C ASP A 52 21.33 -0.37 -3.28
N ASP A 53 20.11 -0.80 -3.59
CA ASP A 53 19.03 0.10 -3.98
C ASP A 53 17.69 -0.48 -3.54
N TYR A 54 16.78 0.37 -3.09
CA TYR A 54 15.47 -0.03 -2.62
C TYR A 54 14.42 1.06 -2.85
N ALA A 55 13.30 0.69 -3.45
CA ALA A 55 12.18 1.58 -3.66
C ALA A 55 10.87 0.91 -3.29
N VAL A 56 9.95 1.70 -2.75
CA VAL A 56 8.58 1.29 -2.42
C VAL A 56 7.61 2.24 -3.10
N VAL A 57 6.57 1.67 -3.69
CA VAL A 57 5.41 2.42 -4.17
C VAL A 57 4.18 1.85 -3.47
N ALA A 58 3.72 2.55 -2.45
CA ALA A 58 2.53 2.17 -1.68
C ALA A 58 1.24 2.72 -2.32
N ALA A 59 0.11 2.06 -2.06
CA ALA A 59 -1.20 2.48 -2.55
C ALA A 59 -1.55 3.92 -2.16
N SER A 60 -1.23 4.33 -0.93
CA SER A 60 -1.46 5.70 -0.45
C SER A 60 -0.60 6.75 -1.19
N MET A 61 0.56 6.36 -1.76
CA MET A 61 1.35 7.26 -2.60
C MET A 61 0.62 7.63 -3.89
N TRP A 62 -0.15 6.69 -4.46
CA TRP A 62 -1.03 6.96 -5.59
C TRP A 62 -2.24 7.79 -5.17
N ASN A 63 -2.96 7.34 -4.14
CA ASN A 63 -4.20 7.96 -3.69
C ASN A 63 -3.99 9.41 -3.23
N CYS A 64 -2.90 9.69 -2.52
CA CYS A 64 -2.55 11.00 -1.99
C CYS A 64 -1.55 11.76 -2.88
N SER A 65 -1.28 11.27 -4.08
CA SER A 65 -0.40 11.95 -5.03
C SER A 65 -0.92 13.36 -5.33
N PRO A 66 -0.05 14.38 -5.36
CA PRO A 66 -0.44 15.73 -5.69
C PRO A 66 -0.72 15.87 -7.20
N ARG A 67 -1.13 17.07 -7.59
CA ARG A 67 -1.28 17.47 -8.99
C ARG A 67 0.00 17.18 -9.78
N ASP A 68 -0.17 16.64 -10.98
CA ASP A 68 0.92 16.36 -11.91
C ASP A 68 1.44 17.62 -12.63
N ASP A 69 2.53 17.47 -13.40
CA ASP A 69 3.13 18.57 -14.17
C ASP A 69 2.22 19.12 -15.27
N ALA A 70 1.22 18.35 -15.71
CA ALA A 70 0.20 18.80 -16.66
C ALA A 70 -0.96 19.54 -15.97
N GLY A 71 -0.93 19.68 -14.65
CA GLY A 71 -1.94 20.36 -13.84
C GLY A 71 -3.16 19.51 -13.50
N LYS A 72 -3.16 18.19 -13.82
CA LYS A 72 -4.22 17.26 -13.44
C LYS A 72 -4.11 16.93 -11.95
N ARG A 73 -5.21 17.09 -11.24
CA ARG A 73 -5.25 16.81 -9.78
C ARG A 73 -5.10 15.34 -9.47
N GLY A 74 -4.50 15.05 -8.33
CA GLY A 74 -4.49 13.72 -7.75
C GLY A 74 -5.86 13.30 -7.22
N ALA A 75 -6.01 12.03 -6.88
CA ALA A 75 -7.30 11.44 -6.51
C ALA A 75 -7.95 12.14 -5.31
N VAL A 76 -7.20 12.37 -4.24
CA VAL A 76 -7.70 13.07 -3.04
C VAL A 76 -8.00 14.53 -3.34
N GLU A 77 -7.15 15.23 -4.11
CA GLU A 77 -7.39 16.62 -4.50
C GLU A 77 -8.71 16.76 -5.27
N GLU A 78 -8.96 15.84 -6.24
CA GLU A 78 -10.18 15.85 -7.03
C GLU A 78 -11.42 15.54 -6.19
N ALA A 79 -11.32 14.59 -5.26
CA ALA A 79 -12.41 14.23 -4.36
C ALA A 79 -12.79 15.35 -3.37
N LEU A 80 -11.88 16.27 -3.09
CA LEU A 80 -12.13 17.42 -2.23
C LEU A 80 -12.87 18.57 -2.94
N ILE A 81 -12.90 18.58 -4.26
CA ILE A 81 -13.56 19.64 -5.01
C ILE A 81 -15.09 19.59 -4.78
N GLY A 82 -15.65 20.70 -4.37
CA GLY A 82 -17.10 20.81 -4.09
C GLY A 82 -17.54 20.25 -2.75
N VAL A 83 -16.63 19.78 -1.91
CA VAL A 83 -16.96 19.35 -0.53
C VAL A 83 -17.40 20.57 0.29
N PRO A 84 -18.62 20.58 0.86
CA PRO A 84 -19.09 21.71 1.66
C PRO A 84 -18.33 21.82 2.98
N VAL A 85 -17.85 23.03 3.29
CA VAL A 85 -17.17 23.37 4.55
C VAL A 85 -17.97 24.48 5.24
N PRO A 86 -19.09 24.14 5.93
CA PRO A 86 -19.93 25.15 6.58
C PRO A 86 -19.21 25.88 7.73
N GLU A 87 -18.28 25.20 8.40
CA GLU A 87 -17.48 25.74 9.50
C GLU A 87 -15.98 25.60 9.15
N VAL A 88 -15.32 26.71 8.85
CA VAL A 88 -13.91 26.73 8.42
C VAL A 88 -12.99 26.21 9.54
N ASP A 89 -13.28 26.56 10.80
CA ASP A 89 -12.51 26.13 11.96
C ASP A 89 -12.74 24.64 12.35
N SER A 90 -13.75 24.02 11.74
CA SER A 90 -14.09 22.60 11.95
C SER A 90 -14.41 21.90 10.62
N PRO A 91 -13.42 21.64 9.77
CA PRO A 91 -13.62 21.11 8.42
C PRO A 91 -13.88 19.59 8.42
N VAL A 92 -14.91 19.14 9.14
CA VAL A 92 -15.24 17.71 9.36
C VAL A 92 -15.43 16.96 8.04
N ASN A 93 -16.08 17.60 7.05
CA ASN A 93 -16.36 16.95 5.77
C ASN A 93 -15.07 16.71 4.96
N VAL A 94 -14.10 17.61 5.02
CA VAL A 94 -12.76 17.40 4.44
C VAL A 94 -12.09 16.18 5.09
N GLY A 95 -12.12 16.10 6.43
CA GLY A 95 -11.59 14.96 7.16
C GLY A 95 -12.29 13.63 6.83
N ARG A 96 -13.59 13.66 6.51
CA ARG A 96 -14.33 12.46 6.06
C ARG A 96 -13.84 11.97 4.70
N VAL A 97 -13.64 12.89 3.75
CA VAL A 97 -13.10 12.55 2.42
C VAL A 97 -11.70 11.94 2.55
N ILE A 98 -10.80 12.58 3.31
CA ILE A 98 -9.44 12.06 3.53
C ILE A 98 -9.49 10.65 4.13
N ARG A 99 -10.28 10.46 5.19
CA ARG A 99 -10.41 9.14 5.85
C ARG A 99 -11.00 8.05 4.97
N ALA A 100 -11.78 8.39 3.94
CA ALA A 100 -12.29 7.41 2.98
C ALA A 100 -11.20 6.76 2.14
N TYR A 101 -10.05 7.41 2.00
CA TYR A 101 -8.86 6.84 1.34
C TYR A 101 -7.97 6.05 2.29
N ASP A 102 -8.29 6.01 3.59
CA ASP A 102 -7.57 5.27 4.63
C ASP A 102 -6.04 5.50 4.55
N PRO A 103 -5.57 6.76 4.61
CA PRO A 103 -4.17 7.12 4.37
C PRO A 103 -3.22 6.62 5.47
#